data_d3bdc2c4e2b0a6599c4bcbee8b1de3f5
#
_entry.id   d3bdc2c4e2b0a6599c4bcbee8b1de3f5
#
_cell.length_a   1.000
_cell.length_b   1.000
_cell.length_c   1.000
_cell.angle_alpha   90.00
_cell.angle_beta   90.00
_cell.angle_gamma   90.00
#
_symmetry.space_group_name_H-M   'P 1'
#
loop_
_entity.id
_entity.type
_entity.pdbx_description
1 polymer ?
#
loop_
_entity_poly.entity_id
_entity_poly.type
_entity_poly.pdbx_seq_one_letter_code
_entity_poly.pdbx_strand_id
1 'polypeptide(L)'
;MAEILLVQSSPTRAVEIRILLERKGHGVTHASNGRDAIQTLRQGAIDLVVSDLSLKEMSGAEFVRGVQAHFPNVLVIFIAPAGAEQLADDVLRAGAVSCVSDEQLQVLLMDTVETLFRVTFGNDPYGPLLETLRSNTFDFDLPNDPRLISPLVTLVLQVTQGMQLLLGAERTRLGFALEHALVNAMYRGNLGLGPSVTPSHHQIVFGHATTDLIEKRKSEAQYKDRITQVRVVAERSGVKVTVRDGGDGFKVEQFFDKLGPACLQKEVGHGLLLMKRLTDDLEFNLEGNEVTLVKNARPA
;
A
#
# COMPACT_ATOMS: atom_id res chain seq x y z
N MET A 1 11.08 -13.60 8.02
CA MET A 1 10.59 -14.90 7.56
C MET A 1 9.12 -14.95 7.93
N ALA A 2 8.24 -15.26 7.00
CA ALA A 2 6.80 -15.18 7.21
C ALA A 2 6.12 -16.43 6.65
N GLU A 3 4.97 -16.78 7.23
CA GLU A 3 4.13 -17.89 6.78
C GLU A 3 3.07 -17.38 5.82
N ILE A 4 3.13 -17.82 4.57
CA ILE A 4 2.24 -17.37 3.48
C ILE A 4 1.31 -18.51 3.08
N LEU A 5 0.01 -18.22 3.03
CA LEU A 5 -0.99 -19.12 2.45
C LEU A 5 -1.23 -18.72 0.99
N LEU A 6 -0.86 -19.59 0.08
CA LEU A 6 -1.14 -19.46 -1.35
C LEU A 6 -2.47 -20.14 -1.69
N VAL A 7 -3.44 -19.37 -2.17
CA VAL A 7 -4.76 -19.90 -2.62
C VAL A 7 -4.80 -19.85 -4.14
N GLN A 8 -4.57 -21.04 -4.74
CA GLN A 8 -4.44 -21.17 -6.20
C GLN A 8 -5.05 -22.48 -6.69
N SER A 9 -6.00 -22.40 -7.60
CA SER A 9 -6.71 -23.57 -8.11
C SER A 9 -5.91 -24.37 -9.17
N SER A 10 -4.97 -23.73 -9.86
CA SER A 10 -4.10 -24.37 -10.86
C SER A 10 -2.83 -24.92 -10.19
N PRO A 11 -2.59 -26.24 -10.23
CA PRO A 11 -1.38 -26.84 -9.63
C PRO A 11 -0.08 -26.30 -10.23
N THR A 12 -0.02 -26.13 -11.55
CA THR A 12 1.15 -25.61 -12.24
C THR A 12 1.48 -24.20 -11.78
N ARG A 13 0.47 -23.34 -11.71
CA ARG A 13 0.64 -21.97 -11.29
C ARG A 13 0.98 -21.87 -9.81
N ALA A 14 0.40 -22.73 -8.97
CA ALA A 14 0.75 -22.80 -7.56
C ALA A 14 2.25 -23.09 -7.34
N VAL A 15 2.84 -23.96 -8.15
CA VAL A 15 4.28 -24.27 -8.09
C VAL A 15 5.11 -23.04 -8.48
N GLU A 16 4.75 -22.34 -9.56
CA GLU A 16 5.46 -21.14 -10.01
C GLU A 16 5.48 -20.04 -8.92
N ILE A 17 4.31 -19.73 -8.37
CA ILE A 17 4.18 -18.69 -7.33
C ILE A 17 4.89 -19.12 -6.05
N ARG A 18 4.76 -20.39 -5.65
CA ARG A 18 5.47 -20.94 -4.50
C ARG A 18 6.98 -20.74 -4.62
N ILE A 19 7.57 -21.10 -5.77
CA ILE A 19 9.02 -20.94 -6.01
C ILE A 19 9.44 -19.48 -5.84
N LEU A 20 8.64 -18.52 -6.32
CA LEU A 20 8.93 -17.09 -6.16
C LEU A 20 9.00 -16.70 -4.68
N LEU A 21 8.01 -17.11 -3.89
CA LEU A 21 7.91 -16.78 -2.47
C LEU A 21 8.97 -17.49 -1.62
N GLU A 22 9.22 -18.78 -1.86
CA GLU A 22 10.22 -19.58 -1.13
C GLU A 22 11.67 -19.13 -1.40
N ARG A 23 11.99 -18.60 -2.59
CA ARG A 23 13.32 -18.03 -2.90
C ARG A 23 13.76 -16.92 -1.98
N LYS A 24 12.81 -16.23 -1.33
CA LYS A 24 13.07 -15.14 -0.36
C LYS A 24 12.97 -15.61 1.09
N GLY A 25 12.87 -16.92 1.30
CA GLY A 25 12.88 -17.52 2.64
C GLY A 25 11.54 -17.49 3.37
N HIS A 26 10.42 -17.32 2.66
CA HIS A 26 9.09 -17.45 3.25
C HIS A 26 8.65 -18.91 3.32
N GLY A 27 7.92 -19.28 4.38
CA GLY A 27 7.17 -20.54 4.41
C GLY A 27 5.90 -20.42 3.55
N VAL A 28 5.59 -21.44 2.74
CA VAL A 28 4.41 -21.38 1.84
C VAL A 28 3.56 -22.62 2.02
N THR A 29 2.34 -22.43 2.51
CA THR A 29 1.27 -23.44 2.53
C THR A 29 0.33 -23.21 1.36
N HIS A 30 -0.14 -24.26 0.70
CA HIS A 30 -1.02 -24.17 -0.46
C HIS A 30 -2.43 -24.66 -0.15
N ALA A 31 -3.43 -23.90 -0.58
CA ALA A 31 -4.85 -24.30 -0.61
C ALA A 31 -5.37 -24.18 -2.05
N SER A 32 -6.20 -25.13 -2.47
CA SER A 32 -6.72 -25.18 -3.85
C SER A 32 -8.00 -24.37 -4.06
N ASN A 33 -8.63 -23.90 -2.98
CA ASN A 33 -9.88 -23.13 -2.99
C ASN A 33 -10.05 -22.31 -1.70
N GLY A 34 -11.06 -21.46 -1.67
CA GLY A 34 -11.31 -20.56 -0.54
C GLY A 34 -11.72 -21.26 0.75
N ARG A 35 -12.43 -22.41 0.67
CA ARG A 35 -12.86 -23.17 1.85
C ARG A 35 -11.66 -23.81 2.55
N ASP A 36 -10.78 -24.46 1.80
CA ASP A 36 -9.54 -25.04 2.33
C ASP A 36 -8.64 -23.96 2.92
N ALA A 37 -8.60 -22.79 2.27
CA ALA A 37 -7.86 -21.64 2.78
C ALA A 37 -8.35 -21.17 4.16
N ILE A 38 -9.68 -21.03 4.35
CA ILE A 38 -10.26 -20.67 5.66
C ILE A 38 -9.97 -21.75 6.70
N GLN A 39 -10.00 -23.04 6.32
CA GLN A 39 -9.65 -24.13 7.23
C GLN A 39 -8.18 -24.05 7.65
N THR A 40 -7.27 -23.77 6.72
CA THR A 40 -5.84 -23.62 7.00
C THR A 40 -5.59 -22.43 7.92
N LEU A 41 -6.26 -21.28 7.70
CA LEU A 41 -6.17 -20.11 8.56
C LEU A 41 -6.57 -20.39 10.02
N ARG A 42 -7.49 -21.34 10.25
CA ARG A 42 -7.89 -21.74 11.61
C ARG A 42 -6.84 -22.61 12.32
N GLN A 43 -5.96 -23.27 11.57
CA GLN A 43 -5.03 -24.27 12.08
C GLN A 43 -3.62 -23.73 12.32
N GLY A 44 -3.23 -22.64 11.67
CA GLY A 44 -1.87 -22.14 11.67
C GLY A 44 -1.73 -20.63 11.83
N ALA A 45 -0.54 -20.18 12.21
CA ALA A 45 -0.16 -18.79 12.19
C ALA A 45 0.22 -18.43 10.74
N ILE A 46 -0.72 -17.83 10.01
CA ILE A 46 -0.50 -17.28 8.66
C ILE A 46 -0.41 -15.77 8.76
N ASP A 47 0.63 -15.21 8.18
CA ASP A 47 0.87 -13.76 8.15
C ASP A 47 0.22 -13.10 6.93
N LEU A 48 0.23 -13.82 5.80
CA LEU A 48 -0.21 -13.29 4.50
C LEU A 48 -0.92 -14.36 3.69
N VAL A 49 -2.01 -13.97 3.03
CA VAL A 49 -2.66 -14.76 1.98
C VAL A 49 -2.34 -14.14 0.62
N VAL A 50 -1.87 -14.96 -0.31
CA VAL A 50 -1.76 -14.62 -1.75
C VAL A 50 -2.80 -15.46 -2.48
N SER A 51 -3.76 -14.84 -3.14
CA SER A 51 -4.91 -15.53 -3.74
C SER A 51 -5.19 -15.07 -5.17
N ASP A 52 -5.68 -15.97 -5.99
CA ASP A 52 -6.36 -15.59 -7.24
C ASP A 52 -7.66 -14.84 -6.94
N LEU A 53 -8.07 -13.96 -7.86
CA LEU A 53 -9.36 -13.25 -7.80
C LEU A 53 -10.56 -14.18 -7.94
N SER A 54 -10.43 -15.23 -8.75
CA SER A 54 -11.50 -16.17 -9.05
C SER A 54 -11.33 -17.47 -8.26
N LEU A 55 -12.04 -17.59 -7.17
CA LEU A 55 -12.14 -18.82 -6.38
C LEU A 55 -13.37 -19.62 -6.82
N LYS A 56 -13.27 -20.96 -6.86
CA LYS A 56 -14.34 -21.82 -7.42
C LYS A 56 -15.67 -21.72 -6.69
N GLU A 57 -15.67 -21.40 -5.40
CA GLU A 57 -16.85 -21.52 -4.52
C GLU A 57 -17.33 -20.18 -3.94
N MET A 58 -16.55 -19.11 -4.10
CA MET A 58 -16.87 -17.77 -3.60
C MET A 58 -16.11 -16.71 -4.39
N SER A 59 -16.59 -15.49 -4.37
CA SER A 59 -15.86 -14.36 -4.94
C SER A 59 -14.66 -13.97 -4.08
N GLY A 60 -13.62 -13.37 -4.69
CA GLY A 60 -12.49 -12.83 -3.93
C GLY A 60 -12.92 -11.82 -2.87
N ALA A 61 -13.92 -11.00 -3.17
CA ALA A 61 -14.46 -10.01 -2.21
C ALA A 61 -15.16 -10.67 -1.01
N GLU A 62 -15.89 -11.78 -1.20
CA GLU A 62 -16.48 -12.57 -0.10
C GLU A 62 -15.39 -13.22 0.74
N PHE A 63 -14.38 -13.79 0.06
CA PHE A 63 -13.24 -14.41 0.73
C PHE A 63 -12.52 -13.43 1.64
N VAL A 64 -12.14 -12.24 1.12
CA VAL A 64 -11.44 -11.24 1.90
C VAL A 64 -12.27 -10.72 3.08
N ARG A 65 -13.57 -10.47 2.89
CA ARG A 65 -14.46 -10.09 3.99
C ARG A 65 -14.51 -11.16 5.08
N GLY A 66 -14.55 -12.44 4.68
CA GLY A 66 -14.50 -13.57 5.61
C GLY A 66 -13.18 -13.63 6.39
N VAL A 67 -12.06 -13.42 5.71
CA VAL A 67 -10.74 -13.36 6.35
C VAL A 67 -10.65 -12.18 7.33
N GLN A 68 -11.04 -10.98 6.92
CA GLN A 68 -11.00 -9.80 7.78
C GLN A 68 -11.91 -9.91 9.02
N ALA A 69 -13.07 -10.56 8.88
CA ALA A 69 -13.99 -10.75 10.01
C ALA A 69 -13.48 -11.72 11.09
N HIS A 70 -12.68 -12.72 10.71
CA HIS A 70 -12.25 -13.78 11.63
C HIS A 70 -10.75 -13.77 11.91
N PHE A 71 -9.94 -13.17 11.03
CA PHE A 71 -8.48 -13.13 11.08
C PHE A 71 -7.97 -11.70 10.73
N PRO A 72 -8.28 -10.67 11.54
CA PRO A 72 -8.05 -9.26 11.18
C PRO A 72 -6.57 -8.90 11.02
N ASN A 73 -5.66 -9.72 11.53
CA ASN A 73 -4.22 -9.52 11.39
C ASN A 73 -3.62 -10.18 10.15
N VAL A 74 -4.40 -10.99 9.44
CA VAL A 74 -3.94 -11.66 8.22
C VAL A 74 -4.12 -10.73 7.03
N LEU A 75 -3.03 -10.48 6.32
CA LEU A 75 -3.02 -9.64 5.12
C LEU A 75 -3.49 -10.47 3.91
N VAL A 76 -4.16 -9.84 2.95
CA VAL A 76 -4.60 -10.52 1.73
C VAL A 76 -4.16 -9.74 0.50
N ILE A 77 -3.38 -10.36 -0.38
CA ILE A 77 -3.04 -9.90 -1.73
C ILE A 77 -3.79 -10.75 -2.74
N PHE A 78 -4.28 -10.12 -3.80
CA PHE A 78 -4.82 -10.83 -4.94
C PHE A 78 -3.93 -10.73 -6.17
N ILE A 79 -3.98 -11.78 -7.00
CA ILE A 79 -3.39 -11.80 -8.33
C ILE A 79 -4.53 -11.62 -9.33
N ALA A 80 -4.46 -10.55 -10.14
CA ALA A 80 -5.49 -10.19 -11.09
C ALA A 80 -5.05 -10.52 -12.53
N PRO A 81 -5.78 -11.37 -13.26
CA PRO A 81 -5.55 -11.54 -14.68
C PRO A 81 -5.95 -10.27 -15.47
N ALA A 82 -5.42 -10.14 -16.68
CA ALA A 82 -5.83 -9.07 -17.58
C ALA A 82 -7.35 -9.09 -17.79
N GLY A 83 -7.98 -7.91 -17.84
CA GLY A 83 -9.42 -7.76 -18.01
C GLY A 83 -10.26 -7.96 -16.73
N ALA A 84 -9.63 -8.17 -15.58
CA ALA A 84 -10.32 -8.37 -14.29
C ALA A 84 -10.28 -7.14 -13.37
N GLU A 85 -10.17 -5.93 -13.94
CA GLU A 85 -9.97 -4.68 -13.20
C GLU A 85 -11.11 -4.40 -12.21
N GLN A 86 -12.35 -4.71 -12.61
CA GLN A 86 -13.51 -4.50 -11.73
C GLN A 86 -13.44 -5.42 -10.52
N LEU A 87 -13.09 -6.70 -10.70
CA LEU A 87 -12.93 -7.65 -9.60
C LEU A 87 -11.77 -7.26 -8.68
N ALA A 88 -10.68 -6.73 -9.25
CA ALA A 88 -9.55 -6.21 -8.49
C ALA A 88 -9.95 -5.00 -7.62
N ASP A 89 -10.76 -4.08 -8.15
CA ASP A 89 -11.32 -2.97 -7.39
C ASP A 89 -12.25 -3.46 -6.26
N ASP A 90 -13.08 -4.46 -6.54
CA ASP A 90 -14.01 -5.03 -5.56
C ASP A 90 -13.29 -5.68 -4.37
N VAL A 91 -12.17 -6.41 -4.60
CA VAL A 91 -11.40 -7.01 -3.49
C VAL A 91 -10.66 -5.97 -2.67
N LEU A 92 -10.14 -4.89 -3.29
CA LEU A 92 -9.52 -3.79 -2.57
C LEU A 92 -10.54 -3.06 -1.69
N ARG A 93 -11.76 -2.82 -2.19
CA ARG A 93 -12.87 -2.27 -1.39
C ARG A 93 -13.27 -3.20 -0.25
N ALA A 94 -13.21 -4.50 -0.46
CA ALA A 94 -13.58 -5.51 0.53
C ALA A 94 -12.54 -5.69 1.64
N GLY A 95 -11.32 -5.12 1.52
CA GLY A 95 -10.29 -5.15 2.57
C GLY A 95 -8.96 -5.79 2.17
N ALA A 96 -8.76 -6.20 0.90
CA ALA A 96 -7.45 -6.61 0.43
C ALA A 96 -6.44 -5.46 0.56
N VAL A 97 -5.19 -5.80 0.89
CA VAL A 97 -4.13 -4.78 1.06
C VAL A 97 -3.45 -4.43 -0.26
N SER A 98 -3.51 -5.34 -1.24
CA SER A 98 -2.98 -5.09 -2.58
C SER A 98 -3.61 -6.03 -3.61
N CYS A 99 -3.46 -5.66 -4.88
CA CYS A 99 -3.76 -6.51 -6.02
C CYS A 99 -2.65 -6.37 -7.06
N VAL A 100 -2.04 -7.49 -7.44
CA VAL A 100 -0.88 -7.58 -8.34
C VAL A 100 -1.35 -8.07 -9.70
N SER A 101 -0.95 -7.39 -10.77
CA SER A 101 -1.22 -7.86 -12.13
C SER A 101 -0.47 -9.17 -12.43
N ASP A 102 -1.18 -10.11 -13.01
CA ASP A 102 -0.64 -11.39 -13.45
C ASP A 102 0.48 -11.26 -14.49
N GLU A 103 0.36 -10.29 -15.39
CA GLU A 103 1.36 -10.01 -16.42
C GLU A 103 2.71 -9.55 -15.82
N GLN A 104 2.69 -8.96 -14.64
CA GLN A 104 3.86 -8.43 -13.94
C GLN A 104 4.18 -9.22 -12.65
N LEU A 105 3.62 -10.42 -12.51
CA LEU A 105 3.66 -11.20 -11.27
C LEU A 105 5.09 -11.40 -10.74
N GLN A 106 6.04 -11.75 -11.61
CA GLN A 106 7.41 -12.04 -11.20
C GLN A 106 8.14 -10.84 -10.57
N VAL A 107 7.77 -9.63 -10.96
CA VAL A 107 8.38 -8.39 -10.44
C VAL A 107 7.55 -7.86 -9.27
N LEU A 108 6.24 -7.69 -9.46
CA LEU A 108 5.40 -6.97 -8.51
C LEU A 108 5.03 -7.80 -7.27
N LEU A 109 4.90 -9.13 -7.37
CA LEU A 109 4.49 -9.93 -6.22
C LEU A 109 5.51 -9.84 -5.09
N MET A 110 6.78 -10.04 -5.40
CA MET A 110 7.84 -10.02 -4.39
C MET A 110 8.02 -8.62 -3.80
N ASP A 111 7.98 -7.60 -4.65
CA ASP A 111 8.07 -6.21 -4.24
C ASP A 111 6.93 -5.83 -3.28
N THR A 112 5.71 -6.28 -3.59
CA THR A 112 4.54 -6.07 -2.74
C THR A 112 4.68 -6.82 -1.42
N VAL A 113 5.10 -8.07 -1.43
CA VAL A 113 5.30 -8.88 -0.23
C VAL A 113 6.37 -8.27 0.68
N GLU A 114 7.55 -7.91 0.14
CA GLU A 114 8.62 -7.29 0.92
C GLU A 114 8.18 -5.94 1.53
N THR A 115 7.46 -5.14 0.75
CA THR A 115 6.92 -3.86 1.25
C THR A 115 5.91 -4.09 2.38
N LEU A 116 4.99 -5.05 2.23
CA LEU A 116 4.02 -5.39 3.29
C LEU A 116 4.73 -5.78 4.59
N PHE A 117 5.70 -6.69 4.53
CA PHE A 117 6.40 -7.14 5.73
C PHE A 117 7.21 -6.04 6.40
N ARG A 118 7.86 -5.19 5.63
CA ARG A 118 8.59 -4.02 6.14
C ARG A 118 7.67 -3.06 6.91
N VAL A 119 6.47 -2.82 6.38
CA VAL A 119 5.48 -1.90 6.95
C VAL A 119 4.76 -2.49 8.15
N THR A 120 4.57 -3.82 8.21
CA THR A 120 3.70 -4.46 9.20
C THR A 120 4.43 -4.93 10.46
N PHE A 121 5.68 -5.38 10.37
CA PHE A 121 6.38 -6.07 11.46
C PHE A 121 7.48 -5.24 12.16
N GLY A 122 7.29 -3.91 12.32
CA GLY A 122 8.18 -3.09 13.15
C GLY A 122 8.08 -3.46 14.64
N ASN A 123 9.23 -3.56 15.34
CA ASN A 123 9.25 -3.66 16.81
C ASN A 123 8.69 -2.37 17.42
N ASP A 124 7.72 -2.49 18.31
CA ASP A 124 7.11 -1.37 19.02
C ASP A 124 7.48 -1.39 20.52
N PRO A 125 8.62 -0.78 20.94
CA PRO A 125 9.03 -0.71 22.33
C PRO A 125 8.20 0.25 23.19
N TYR A 126 7.39 1.11 22.54
CA TYR A 126 6.62 2.16 23.20
C TYR A 126 5.12 1.85 23.32
N GLY A 127 4.68 0.66 22.91
CA GLY A 127 3.27 0.27 22.86
C GLY A 127 2.46 0.65 24.10
N PRO A 128 2.84 0.21 25.33
CA PRO A 128 2.08 0.50 26.54
C PRO A 128 1.94 2.00 26.84
N LEU A 129 2.96 2.81 26.51
CA LEU A 129 2.90 4.26 26.66
C LEU A 129 1.96 4.90 25.61
N LEU A 130 2.05 4.44 24.36
CA LEU A 130 1.24 4.95 23.27
C LEU A 130 -0.24 4.62 23.43
N GLU A 131 -0.61 3.53 24.13
CA GLU A 131 -2.00 3.22 24.49
C GLU A 131 -2.65 4.33 25.33
N THR A 132 -1.86 5.06 26.11
CA THR A 132 -2.37 6.20 26.94
C THR A 132 -2.44 7.51 26.16
N LEU A 133 -1.85 7.57 24.97
CA LEU A 133 -1.80 8.80 24.15
C LEU A 133 -3.18 9.14 23.60
N ARG A 134 -3.63 10.40 23.78
CA ARG A 134 -4.92 10.88 23.29
C ARG A 134 -4.85 11.46 21.88
N SER A 135 -3.79 12.22 21.65
CA SER A 135 -3.54 12.83 20.34
C SER A 135 -2.03 13.00 20.12
N ASN A 136 -1.63 12.95 18.89
CA ASN A 136 -0.27 13.25 18.49
C ASN A 136 -0.28 13.99 17.14
N THR A 137 0.57 15.00 17.00
CA THR A 137 0.73 15.75 15.76
C THR A 137 2.21 15.81 15.42
N PHE A 138 2.52 15.46 14.18
CA PHE A 138 3.86 15.58 13.60
C PHE A 138 3.79 16.50 12.39
N ASP A 139 4.78 17.39 12.27
CA ASP A 139 5.01 18.19 11.07
C ASP A 139 6.43 17.92 10.59
N PHE A 140 6.57 17.59 9.31
CA PHE A 140 7.85 17.31 8.68
C PHE A 140 8.03 18.14 7.41
N ASP A 141 9.22 18.68 7.22
CA ASP A 141 9.71 19.26 5.97
C ASP A 141 10.77 18.32 5.39
N LEU A 142 10.36 17.52 4.41
CA LEU A 142 11.20 16.48 3.82
C LEU A 142 11.87 16.99 2.55
N PRO A 143 13.21 16.92 2.44
CA PRO A 143 13.88 17.08 1.16
C PRO A 143 13.48 15.95 0.20
N ASN A 144 13.79 16.09 -1.09
CA ASN A 144 13.52 15.05 -2.11
C ASN A 144 14.45 13.84 -1.97
N ASP A 145 14.44 13.23 -0.79
CA ASP A 145 15.20 12.04 -0.46
C ASP A 145 14.27 10.84 -0.21
N PRO A 146 14.18 9.89 -1.12
CA PRO A 146 13.28 8.73 -0.99
C PRO A 146 13.62 7.84 0.22
N ARG A 147 14.84 7.92 0.76
CA ARG A 147 15.24 7.16 1.96
C ARG A 147 14.44 7.57 3.20
N LEU A 148 13.79 8.73 3.19
CA LEU A 148 12.94 9.22 4.28
C LEU A 148 11.51 8.67 4.22
N ILE A 149 11.06 8.12 3.09
CA ILE A 149 9.69 7.59 2.92
C ILE A 149 9.44 6.46 3.91
N SER A 150 10.26 5.43 3.88
CA SER A 150 10.07 4.26 4.75
C SER A 150 10.13 4.57 6.24
N PRO A 151 11.11 5.33 6.76
CA PRO A 151 11.14 5.75 8.17
C PRO A 151 9.89 6.53 8.59
N LEU A 152 9.41 7.46 7.77
CA LEU A 152 8.21 8.24 8.08
C LEU A 152 6.96 7.35 8.13
N VAL A 153 6.77 6.51 7.13
CA VAL A 153 5.64 5.56 7.11
C VAL A 153 5.69 4.67 8.35
N THR A 154 6.85 4.12 8.67
CA THR A 154 7.03 3.26 9.86
C THR A 154 6.64 4.01 11.15
N LEU A 155 7.09 5.25 11.32
CA LEU A 155 6.75 6.08 12.48
C LEU A 155 5.23 6.27 12.60
N VAL A 156 4.56 6.65 11.51
CA VAL A 156 3.10 6.84 11.48
C VAL A 156 2.38 5.55 11.87
N LEU A 157 2.84 4.41 11.35
CA LEU A 157 2.22 3.11 11.65
C LEU A 157 2.48 2.65 13.09
N GLN A 158 3.65 2.92 13.65
CA GLN A 158 3.95 2.64 15.06
C GLN A 158 3.07 3.45 16.00
N VAL A 159 2.88 4.74 15.71
CA VAL A 159 1.99 5.60 16.51
C VAL A 159 0.53 5.13 16.40
N THR A 160 0.03 4.86 15.20
CA THR A 160 -1.35 4.37 15.02
C THR A 160 -1.59 3.01 15.67
N GLN A 161 -0.58 2.13 15.67
CA GLN A 161 -0.63 0.85 16.38
C GLN A 161 -0.63 1.05 17.89
N GLY A 162 0.32 1.83 18.41
CA GLY A 162 0.46 2.06 19.84
C GLY A 162 -0.76 2.77 20.45
N MET A 163 -1.38 3.68 19.70
CA MET A 163 -2.66 4.30 20.07
C MET A 163 -3.88 3.38 19.88
N GLN A 164 -3.70 2.18 19.33
CA GLN A 164 -4.76 1.22 18.98
C GLN A 164 -5.83 1.79 18.02
N LEU A 165 -5.45 2.71 17.12
CA LEU A 165 -6.36 3.34 16.19
C LEU A 165 -6.73 2.43 15.02
N LEU A 166 -5.74 1.70 14.51
CA LEU A 166 -5.85 0.86 13.33
C LEU A 166 -5.31 -0.54 13.62
N LEU A 167 -6.07 -1.54 13.22
CA LEU A 167 -5.70 -2.95 13.36
C LEU A 167 -5.18 -3.52 12.04
N GLY A 168 -4.28 -4.50 12.11
CA GLY A 168 -3.86 -5.39 11.04
C GLY A 168 -3.83 -4.78 9.64
N ALA A 169 -4.76 -5.20 8.80
CA ALA A 169 -4.86 -4.78 7.41
C ALA A 169 -5.11 -3.27 7.22
N GLU A 170 -5.89 -2.62 8.10
CA GLU A 170 -6.19 -1.19 7.94
C GLU A 170 -4.93 -0.33 8.13
N ARG A 171 -4.08 -0.71 9.07
CA ARG A 171 -2.77 -0.07 9.27
C ARG A 171 -1.89 -0.20 8.03
N THR A 172 -1.81 -1.41 7.47
CA THR A 172 -1.04 -1.67 6.26
C THR A 172 -1.57 -0.88 5.07
N ARG A 173 -2.90 -0.79 4.91
CA ARG A 173 -3.56 0.01 3.87
C ARG A 173 -3.17 1.48 3.96
N LEU A 174 -3.16 2.07 5.17
CA LEU A 174 -2.68 3.44 5.38
C LEU A 174 -1.22 3.59 4.95
N GLY A 175 -0.34 2.64 5.34
CA GLY A 175 1.08 2.66 4.97
C GLY A 175 1.29 2.72 3.46
N PHE A 176 0.60 1.84 2.72
CA PHE A 176 0.66 1.85 1.25
C PHE A 176 0.15 3.16 0.66
N ALA A 177 -1.00 3.66 1.13
CA ALA A 177 -1.54 4.93 0.64
C ALA A 177 -0.55 6.08 0.88
N LEU A 178 0.06 6.13 2.05
CA LEU A 178 1.05 7.16 2.41
C LEU A 178 2.33 7.04 1.58
N GLU A 179 2.85 5.85 1.35
CA GLU A 179 4.00 5.65 0.46
C GLU A 179 3.71 6.19 -0.96
N HIS A 180 2.53 5.89 -1.51
CA HIS A 180 2.14 6.41 -2.82
C HIS A 180 1.99 7.94 -2.83
N ALA A 181 1.46 8.54 -1.77
CA ALA A 181 1.36 10.00 -1.65
C ALA A 181 2.74 10.65 -1.63
N LEU A 182 3.68 10.11 -0.84
CA LEU A 182 5.04 10.63 -0.72
C LEU A 182 5.84 10.48 -2.04
N VAL A 183 5.73 9.33 -2.71
CA VAL A 183 6.34 9.13 -4.02
C VAL A 183 5.79 10.13 -5.04
N ASN A 184 4.48 10.33 -5.08
CA ASN A 184 3.88 11.31 -5.97
C ASN A 184 4.37 12.73 -5.67
N ALA A 185 4.39 13.14 -4.41
CA ALA A 185 4.85 14.45 -3.98
C ALA A 185 6.32 14.71 -4.37
N MET A 186 7.22 13.76 -4.07
CA MET A 186 8.65 13.92 -4.32
C MET A 186 9.00 13.88 -5.82
N TYR A 187 8.43 12.93 -6.57
CA TYR A 187 8.86 12.69 -7.95
C TYR A 187 8.00 13.42 -8.97
N ARG A 188 6.69 13.37 -8.84
CA ARG A 188 5.78 14.03 -9.79
C ARG A 188 5.57 15.50 -9.45
N GLY A 189 5.39 15.81 -8.17
CA GLY A 189 5.24 17.17 -7.68
C GLY A 189 6.57 17.94 -7.71
N ASN A 190 7.47 17.64 -6.77
CA ASN A 190 8.69 18.41 -6.59
C ASN A 190 9.66 18.33 -7.78
N LEU A 191 9.89 17.14 -8.34
CA LEU A 191 10.82 16.98 -9.48
C LEU A 191 10.13 17.14 -10.84
N GLY A 192 8.80 17.27 -10.89
CA GLY A 192 8.05 17.47 -12.14
C GLY A 192 8.23 16.33 -13.15
N LEU A 193 8.39 15.07 -12.69
CA LEU A 193 8.57 13.92 -13.56
C LEU A 193 7.23 13.40 -14.08
N GLY A 194 7.13 13.23 -15.39
CA GLY A 194 5.96 12.59 -16.00
C GLY A 194 5.87 11.10 -15.69
N PRO A 195 4.68 10.49 -15.89
CA PRO A 195 4.45 9.06 -15.57
C PRO A 195 5.43 8.10 -16.25
N SER A 196 5.76 8.33 -17.50
CA SER A 196 6.63 7.46 -18.31
C SER A 196 8.12 7.51 -17.93
N VAL A 197 8.52 8.51 -17.12
CA VAL A 197 9.91 8.68 -16.69
C VAL A 197 10.06 8.60 -15.17
N THR A 198 8.98 8.47 -14.45
CA THR A 198 9.00 8.18 -13.01
C THR A 198 9.34 6.71 -12.82
N PRO A 199 10.40 6.37 -12.07
CA PRO A 199 10.70 4.97 -11.75
C PRO A 199 9.53 4.30 -11.05
N SER A 200 9.48 2.97 -11.09
CA SER A 200 8.44 2.24 -10.37
C SER A 200 8.50 2.56 -8.86
N HIS A 201 7.37 2.47 -8.19
CA HIS A 201 7.27 2.71 -6.74
C HIS A 201 8.33 1.91 -5.96
N HIS A 202 8.51 0.65 -6.29
CA HIS A 202 9.53 -0.22 -5.71
C HIS A 202 10.95 0.33 -5.89
N GLN A 203 11.33 0.68 -7.13
CA GLN A 203 12.67 1.24 -7.39
C GLN A 203 12.95 2.49 -6.56
N ILE A 204 11.91 3.32 -6.33
CA ILE A 204 12.03 4.53 -5.52
C ILE A 204 12.24 4.18 -4.05
N VAL A 205 11.36 3.39 -3.47
CA VAL A 205 11.35 3.09 -2.03
C VAL A 205 12.58 2.29 -1.60
N PHE A 206 13.08 1.40 -2.46
CA PHE A 206 14.29 0.60 -2.17
C PHE A 206 15.61 1.24 -2.65
N GLY A 207 15.58 2.50 -3.09
CA GLY A 207 16.79 3.26 -3.41
C GLY A 207 17.46 2.89 -4.73
N HIS A 208 16.78 2.15 -5.61
CA HIS A 208 17.29 1.76 -6.93
C HIS A 208 16.90 2.73 -8.06
N ALA A 209 16.26 3.84 -7.71
CA ALA A 209 15.67 4.79 -8.66
C ALA A 209 16.61 5.97 -8.98
N THR A 210 17.85 5.72 -9.30
CA THR A 210 18.73 6.77 -9.83
C THR A 210 18.79 6.69 -11.34
N THR A 211 18.26 7.72 -12.00
CA THR A 211 18.50 7.96 -13.43
C THR A 211 19.19 9.32 -13.58
N ASP A 212 19.94 9.50 -14.67
CA ASP A 212 20.57 10.78 -14.98
C ASP A 212 19.58 11.94 -14.95
N LEU A 213 18.33 11.70 -15.34
CA LEU A 213 17.28 12.70 -15.31
C LEU A 213 16.90 13.11 -13.87
N ILE A 214 16.81 12.16 -12.94
CA ILE A 214 16.48 12.45 -11.53
C ILE A 214 17.59 13.27 -10.89
N GLU A 215 18.84 12.88 -11.06
CA GLU A 215 19.98 13.62 -10.50
C GLU A 215 20.10 15.00 -11.14
N LYS A 216 19.87 15.13 -12.44
CA LYS A 216 19.78 16.40 -13.12
C LYS A 216 18.71 17.30 -12.51
N ARG A 217 17.46 16.77 -12.34
CA ARG A 217 16.35 17.53 -11.76
C ARG A 217 16.64 17.97 -10.33
N LYS A 218 17.22 17.12 -9.51
CA LYS A 218 17.63 17.48 -8.13
C LYS A 218 18.63 18.63 -8.08
N SER A 219 19.46 18.80 -9.10
CA SER A 219 20.46 19.88 -9.18
C SER A 219 19.96 21.19 -9.84
N GLU A 220 18.83 21.14 -10.57
CA GLU A 220 18.27 22.30 -11.23
C GLU A 220 17.68 23.31 -10.23
N ALA A 221 17.97 24.60 -10.39
CA ALA A 221 17.57 25.67 -9.45
C ALA A 221 16.06 25.71 -9.16
N GLN A 222 15.23 25.33 -10.13
CA GLN A 222 13.76 25.33 -9.98
C GLN A 222 13.21 24.17 -9.13
N TYR A 223 14.01 23.11 -8.86
CA TYR A 223 13.55 21.92 -8.14
C TYR A 223 14.33 21.61 -6.86
N LYS A 224 15.62 22.06 -6.79
CA LYS A 224 16.55 21.64 -5.73
C LYS A 224 16.09 22.01 -4.32
N ASP A 225 15.37 23.12 -4.18
CA ASP A 225 14.94 23.67 -2.89
C ASP A 225 13.45 23.32 -2.58
N ARG A 226 12.79 22.55 -3.45
CA ARG A 226 11.42 22.09 -3.19
C ARG A 226 11.43 21.01 -2.12
N ILE A 227 10.51 21.12 -1.17
CA ILE A 227 10.32 20.18 -0.06
C ILE A 227 8.96 19.53 -0.13
N THR A 228 8.82 18.38 0.51
CA THR A 228 7.52 17.76 0.76
C THR A 228 7.15 18.00 2.21
N GLN A 229 6.09 18.76 2.43
CA GLN A 229 5.53 19.00 3.77
C GLN A 229 4.58 17.87 4.12
N VAL A 230 4.75 17.29 5.31
CA VAL A 230 3.89 16.24 5.80
C VAL A 230 3.37 16.61 7.19
N ARG A 231 2.05 16.68 7.33
CA ARG A 231 1.39 16.81 8.61
C ARG A 231 0.63 15.54 8.94
N VAL A 232 0.89 14.97 10.09
CA VAL A 232 0.19 13.80 10.64
C VAL A 232 -0.55 14.20 11.89
N VAL A 233 -1.84 13.95 11.93
CA VAL A 233 -2.69 14.15 13.13
C VAL A 233 -3.31 12.80 13.47
N ALA A 234 -2.90 12.22 14.60
CA ALA A 234 -3.45 10.98 15.14
C ALA A 234 -4.26 11.28 16.40
N GLU A 235 -5.53 10.92 16.40
CA GLU A 235 -6.46 11.14 17.50
C GLU A 235 -7.28 9.87 17.75
N ARG A 236 -8.09 9.84 18.83
CA ARG A 236 -8.97 8.68 19.11
C ARG A 236 -9.99 8.39 18.01
N SER A 237 -10.33 9.37 17.19
CA SER A 237 -11.23 9.25 16.03
C SER A 237 -10.56 8.60 14.81
N GLY A 238 -9.24 8.62 14.73
CA GLY A 238 -8.48 8.10 13.58
C GLY A 238 -7.19 8.86 13.33
N VAL A 239 -6.70 8.75 12.10
CA VAL A 239 -5.50 9.43 11.64
C VAL A 239 -5.75 10.19 10.34
N LYS A 240 -5.24 11.41 10.28
CA LYS A 240 -5.25 12.27 9.10
C LYS A 240 -3.81 12.59 8.73
N VAL A 241 -3.44 12.31 7.46
CA VAL A 241 -2.11 12.61 6.94
C VAL A 241 -2.24 13.52 5.74
N THR A 242 -1.69 14.71 5.82
CA THR A 242 -1.64 15.68 4.72
C THR A 242 -0.22 15.72 4.17
N VAL A 243 -0.10 15.55 2.85
CA VAL A 243 1.16 15.59 2.11
C VAL A 243 1.06 16.69 1.06
N ARG A 244 1.95 17.68 1.13
CA ARG A 244 2.00 18.82 0.21
C ARG A 244 3.36 18.88 -0.46
N ASP A 245 3.39 19.07 -1.76
CA ASP A 245 4.60 19.29 -2.55
C ASP A 245 4.72 20.75 -3.05
N GLY A 246 5.92 21.10 -3.49
CA GLY A 246 6.22 22.43 -4.06
C GLY A 246 6.02 22.51 -5.57
N GLY A 247 5.31 21.54 -6.17
CA GLY A 247 5.04 21.50 -7.61
C GLY A 247 3.84 22.36 -8.02
N ASP A 248 3.60 22.38 -9.33
CA ASP A 248 2.52 23.18 -9.92
C ASP A 248 1.14 22.49 -9.78
N GLY A 249 1.12 21.28 -9.18
CA GLY A 249 -0.09 20.50 -8.99
C GLY A 249 -0.68 19.91 -10.27
N PHE A 250 -1.95 19.52 -10.20
CA PHE A 250 -2.69 18.99 -11.34
C PHE A 250 -4.20 19.26 -11.21
N LYS A 251 -4.91 19.19 -12.34
CA LYS A 251 -6.38 19.39 -12.35
C LYS A 251 -7.09 18.17 -11.78
N VAL A 252 -7.39 18.23 -10.50
CA VAL A 252 -7.94 17.14 -9.69
C VAL A 252 -9.24 16.58 -10.31
N GLU A 253 -10.20 17.43 -10.63
CA GLU A 253 -11.51 17.03 -11.18
C GLU A 253 -11.35 16.20 -12.46
N GLN A 254 -10.55 16.68 -13.43
CA GLN A 254 -10.34 15.99 -14.71
C GLN A 254 -9.66 14.63 -14.55
N PHE A 255 -8.97 14.42 -13.45
CA PHE A 255 -8.28 13.18 -13.16
C PHE A 255 -9.20 12.19 -12.45
N PHE A 256 -9.99 12.66 -11.47
CA PHE A 256 -10.92 11.83 -10.72
C PHE A 256 -12.05 11.26 -11.56
N ASP A 257 -12.55 11.99 -12.56
CA ASP A 257 -13.54 11.52 -13.53
C ASP A 257 -13.04 10.31 -14.35
N LYS A 258 -11.72 10.17 -14.49
CA LYS A 258 -11.06 9.08 -15.22
C LYS A 258 -10.52 7.96 -14.34
N LEU A 259 -10.57 8.14 -13.00
CA LEU A 259 -10.14 7.12 -12.07
C LEU A 259 -11.14 5.97 -12.01
N GLY A 260 -10.81 4.91 -12.71
CA GLY A 260 -11.60 3.69 -12.72
C GLY A 260 -10.71 2.46 -12.55
N PRO A 261 -11.30 1.25 -12.43
CA PRO A 261 -10.56 0.00 -12.27
C PRO A 261 -9.45 -0.22 -13.30
N ALA A 262 -9.62 0.28 -14.54
CA ALA A 262 -8.60 0.22 -15.58
C ALA A 262 -7.26 0.90 -15.21
N CYS A 263 -7.26 1.80 -14.23
CA CYS A 263 -6.02 2.41 -13.72
C CYS A 263 -5.14 1.44 -12.93
N LEU A 264 -5.67 0.30 -12.45
CA LEU A 264 -4.89 -0.73 -11.77
C LEU A 264 -3.87 -1.42 -12.68
N GLN A 265 -4.10 -1.40 -13.98
CA GLN A 265 -3.19 -1.99 -14.98
C GLN A 265 -2.34 -0.94 -15.73
N LYS A 266 -2.53 0.33 -15.42
CA LYS A 266 -1.81 1.44 -16.07
C LYS A 266 -0.83 2.06 -15.08
N GLU A 267 0.32 2.49 -15.56
CA GLU A 267 1.26 3.29 -14.76
C GLU A 267 0.65 4.64 -14.34
N VAL A 268 -0.24 5.19 -15.17
CA VAL A 268 -0.90 6.48 -14.90
C VAL A 268 -2.17 6.26 -14.11
N GLY A 269 -2.25 6.87 -12.93
CA GLY A 269 -3.43 6.83 -12.06
C GLY A 269 -3.46 5.65 -11.08
N HIS A 270 -2.59 4.65 -11.22
CA HIS A 270 -2.52 3.50 -10.31
C HIS A 270 -2.38 3.95 -8.84
N GLY A 271 -1.38 4.77 -8.53
CA GLY A 271 -1.13 5.25 -7.16
C GLY A 271 -2.30 6.08 -6.60
N LEU A 272 -2.93 6.94 -7.43
CA LEU A 272 -4.10 7.72 -7.00
C LEU A 272 -5.31 6.83 -6.70
N LEU A 273 -5.54 5.82 -7.54
CA LEU A 273 -6.62 4.86 -7.30
C LEU A 273 -6.36 4.04 -6.03
N LEU A 274 -5.13 3.58 -5.81
CA LEU A 274 -4.77 2.87 -4.59
C LEU A 274 -4.98 3.75 -3.37
N MET A 275 -4.50 5.00 -3.35
CA MET A 275 -4.76 5.93 -2.23
C MET A 275 -6.27 6.02 -1.94
N LYS A 276 -7.10 6.23 -2.99
CA LYS A 276 -8.56 6.32 -2.86
C LYS A 276 -9.21 5.04 -2.32
N ARG A 277 -8.67 3.86 -2.63
CA ARG A 277 -9.25 2.56 -2.20
C ARG A 277 -8.73 2.10 -0.84
N LEU A 278 -7.56 2.56 -0.45
CA LEU A 278 -6.91 2.14 0.79
C LEU A 278 -7.21 3.06 1.98
N THR A 279 -7.74 4.26 1.74
CA THR A 279 -8.19 5.23 2.76
C THR A 279 -9.72 5.29 2.84
N ASP A 280 -10.22 5.82 3.94
CA ASP A 280 -11.66 6.00 4.14
C ASP A 280 -12.13 7.31 3.49
N ASP A 281 -11.24 8.32 3.44
CA ASP A 281 -11.45 9.54 2.67
C ASP A 281 -10.14 10.03 2.06
N LEU A 282 -10.24 10.72 0.93
CA LEU A 282 -9.13 11.27 0.14
C LEU A 282 -9.50 12.63 -0.41
N GLU A 283 -8.85 13.66 0.07
CA GLU A 283 -9.09 15.05 -0.33
C GLU A 283 -7.86 15.64 -1.01
N PHE A 284 -8.07 16.51 -1.98
CA PHE A 284 -7.03 17.33 -2.59
C PHE A 284 -7.37 18.81 -2.45
N ASN A 285 -6.33 19.66 -2.37
CA ASN A 285 -6.55 21.10 -2.52
C ASN A 285 -6.91 21.48 -3.97
N LEU A 286 -7.30 22.70 -4.20
CA LEU A 286 -7.71 23.20 -5.53
C LEU A 286 -6.55 23.19 -6.55
N GLU A 287 -5.33 23.41 -6.07
CA GLU A 287 -4.11 23.40 -6.89
C GLU A 287 -3.71 21.98 -7.29
N GLY A 288 -4.09 20.96 -6.51
CA GLY A 288 -3.73 19.56 -6.74
C GLY A 288 -2.27 19.22 -6.34
N ASN A 289 -1.64 20.05 -5.49
CA ASN A 289 -0.31 19.80 -4.93
C ASN A 289 -0.33 19.44 -3.44
N GLU A 290 -1.51 19.19 -2.89
CA GLU A 290 -1.71 18.72 -1.53
C GLU A 290 -2.77 17.63 -1.52
N VAL A 291 -2.45 16.51 -0.88
CA VAL A 291 -3.37 15.40 -0.66
C VAL A 291 -3.53 15.13 0.83
N THR A 292 -4.75 14.91 1.27
CA THR A 292 -5.07 14.49 2.63
C THR A 292 -5.66 13.09 2.61
N LEU A 293 -5.01 12.18 3.33
CA LEU A 293 -5.42 10.79 3.55
C LEU A 293 -6.11 10.70 4.91
N VAL A 294 -7.31 10.15 4.98
CA VAL A 294 -8.05 9.95 6.25
C VAL A 294 -8.28 8.46 6.47
N LYS A 295 -7.98 8.01 7.68
CA LYS A 295 -8.26 6.65 8.14
C LYS A 295 -8.92 6.71 9.51
N ASN A 296 -10.18 6.31 9.58
CA ASN A 296 -10.97 6.33 10.83
C ASN A 296 -10.53 5.20 11.77
N ALA A 297 -10.51 5.48 13.06
CA ALA A 297 -10.25 4.45 14.05
C ALA A 297 -11.35 3.38 13.98
N ARG A 298 -10.94 2.13 14.06
CA ARG A 298 -11.84 1.00 14.25
C ARG A 298 -11.49 0.39 15.61
N PRO A 299 -12.29 0.70 16.66
CA PRO A 299 -12.06 0.09 17.96
C PRO A 299 -12.14 -1.43 17.85
N ALA A 300 -11.32 -2.10 18.64
CA ALA A 300 -11.24 -3.56 18.73
C ALA A 300 -12.57 -4.16 19.25
#